data_94acc7a58567d200cb4a6405f1080e4c
#
_entry.id   94acc7a58567d200cb4a6405f1080e4c
#
_cell.length_a   1.000
_cell.length_b   1.000
_cell.length_c   1.000
_cell.angle_alpha   90.00
_cell.angle_beta   90.00
_cell.angle_gamma   90.00
#
_symmetry.space_group_name_H-M   'P 1'
#
loop_
_entity.id
_entity.type
_entity.pdbx_description
1 polymer ?
#
loop_
_entity_poly.entity_id
_entity_poly.type
_entity_poly.pdbx_seq_one_letter_code
_entity_poly.pdbx_strand_id
1 'polypeptide(L)'
;MNEDITFKKGQFGYIEYKSSNPYEFHQIIKDYEKSPSQDAKGWLLFPEKFSGKLSCMVCVHHSGGWGGAQYQMMIQLLEAGYAVFQVDSFDARGGTSTAEDQLSVTYAMLMADAYEALKILSRHPDIDNKKIGICGWSLGGAASLYSAWLPLAEKLAPNGERFALHLNYYPLAIYWPDEMRWSDSPILNLLGGKDDYTPYSLAQKLTEGVKDVGGDCSYILYEEGLHGFDSVMPKTFWPDSIVPNTEKFARIDKEGDITYETDDGEILPGNTMEDRIVLFEKIAALGAWTGGNWDIRRKAKKDAFDFIAKIL
;
A
#
# COMPACT_ATOMS: atom_id res chain seq x y z
N MET A 1 13.94 -0.40 -16.85
CA MET A 1 14.20 0.89 -16.17
C MET A 1 15.24 0.67 -15.07
N ASN A 2 16.02 1.69 -14.67
CA ASN A 2 16.96 1.64 -13.53
C ASN A 2 18.12 0.62 -13.60
N GLU A 3 18.50 0.09 -14.76
CA GLU A 3 19.64 -0.84 -14.90
C GLU A 3 20.98 -0.18 -14.59
N ASP A 4 21.05 1.13 -14.77
CA ASP A 4 22.20 1.99 -14.50
C ASP A 4 22.40 2.31 -13.01
N ILE A 5 21.39 2.08 -12.16
CA ILE A 5 21.51 2.27 -10.72
C ILE A 5 22.29 1.10 -10.12
N THR A 6 23.50 1.42 -9.66
CA THR A 6 24.39 0.48 -8.96
C THR A 6 24.73 1.02 -7.58
N PHE A 7 24.61 0.17 -6.57
CA PHE A 7 24.92 0.54 -5.19
C PHE A 7 26.33 0.07 -4.78
N LYS A 8 27.00 0.92 -4.02
CA LYS A 8 28.21 0.51 -3.30
C LYS A 8 27.80 -0.08 -1.94
N LYS A 9 28.69 -0.92 -1.38
CA LYS A 9 28.52 -1.40 -0.01
C LYS A 9 28.49 -0.22 0.97
N GLY A 10 27.54 -0.23 1.90
CA GLY A 10 27.31 0.85 2.87
C GLY A 10 26.61 2.08 2.28
N GLN A 11 26.16 2.06 1.04
CA GLN A 11 25.46 3.20 0.45
C GLN A 11 24.00 3.26 0.94
N PHE A 12 23.62 4.40 1.51
CA PHE A 12 22.26 4.71 1.95
C PHE A 12 21.97 6.21 1.74
N GLY A 13 20.78 6.66 2.04
CA GLY A 13 20.36 8.05 1.90
C GLY A 13 19.33 8.24 0.79
N TYR A 14 19.31 9.43 0.22
CA TYR A 14 18.37 9.80 -0.85
C TYR A 14 18.70 9.09 -2.16
N ILE A 15 17.69 8.53 -2.80
CA ILE A 15 17.80 7.78 -4.04
C ILE A 15 16.73 8.27 -5.01
N GLU A 16 17.15 8.66 -6.20
CA GLU A 16 16.28 8.92 -7.34
C GLU A 16 16.27 7.70 -8.26
N TYR A 17 15.09 7.35 -8.77
CA TYR A 17 14.92 6.21 -9.68
C TYR A 17 13.76 6.46 -10.64
N LYS A 18 13.71 5.72 -11.74
CA LYS A 18 12.62 5.80 -12.70
C LYS A 18 11.49 4.88 -12.29
N SER A 19 10.26 5.37 -12.42
CA SER A 19 9.01 4.65 -12.22
C SER A 19 8.06 4.91 -13.38
N SER A 20 6.84 4.45 -13.24
CA SER A 20 5.73 4.70 -14.17
C SER A 20 4.56 5.32 -13.44
N ASN A 21 3.66 5.93 -14.19
CA ASN A 21 2.50 6.64 -13.64
C ASN A 21 1.16 6.02 -14.12
N PRO A 22 0.90 4.72 -13.86
CA PRO A 22 -0.38 4.11 -14.17
C PRO A 22 -1.46 4.70 -13.27
N TYR A 23 -2.61 5.06 -13.84
CA TYR A 23 -3.68 5.67 -13.07
C TYR A 23 -4.47 4.64 -12.24
N GLU A 24 -4.80 3.49 -12.86
CA GLU A 24 -5.54 2.40 -12.25
C GLU A 24 -4.87 1.03 -12.47
N PHE A 25 -5.34 0.02 -11.78
CA PHE A 25 -4.93 -1.38 -12.00
C PHE A 25 -5.16 -1.83 -13.44
N HIS A 26 -6.21 -1.30 -14.08
CA HIS A 26 -6.49 -1.50 -15.49
C HIS A 26 -5.27 -1.23 -16.38
N GLN A 27 -4.60 -0.05 -16.22
CA GLN A 27 -3.40 0.27 -17.00
C GLN A 27 -2.23 -0.66 -16.69
N ILE A 28 -2.10 -1.10 -15.42
CA ILE A 28 -1.03 -2.05 -15.06
C ILE A 28 -1.25 -3.40 -15.78
N ILE A 29 -2.48 -3.89 -15.82
CA ILE A 29 -2.79 -5.19 -16.41
C ILE A 29 -2.68 -5.16 -17.94
N LYS A 30 -3.27 -4.14 -18.57
CA LYS A 30 -3.41 -4.08 -20.03
C LYS A 30 -2.22 -3.45 -20.75
N ASP A 31 -1.72 -2.33 -20.24
CA ASP A 31 -0.85 -1.44 -21.00
C ASP A 31 0.25 -0.80 -20.13
N TYR A 32 0.80 -1.54 -19.17
CA TYR A 32 1.79 -1.00 -18.24
C TYR A 32 2.99 -0.33 -18.93
N GLU A 33 3.44 -0.91 -20.03
CA GLU A 33 4.54 -0.39 -20.85
C GLU A 33 4.25 0.94 -21.54
N LYS A 34 2.94 1.30 -21.64
CA LYS A 34 2.48 2.59 -22.19
C LYS A 34 2.28 3.64 -21.10
N SER A 35 2.37 3.24 -19.83
CA SER A 35 2.23 4.19 -18.72
C SER A 35 3.29 5.29 -18.80
N PRO A 36 2.93 6.55 -18.54
CA PRO A 36 3.89 7.65 -18.56
C PRO A 36 5.07 7.38 -17.62
N SER A 37 6.29 7.71 -18.05
CA SER A 37 7.46 7.64 -17.18
C SER A 37 7.35 8.66 -16.06
N GLN A 38 7.74 8.26 -14.84
CA GLN A 38 7.76 9.09 -13.64
C GLN A 38 9.15 9.05 -13.00
N ASP A 39 9.68 10.21 -12.66
CA ASP A 39 10.83 10.32 -11.77
C ASP A 39 10.36 10.08 -10.34
N ALA A 40 10.78 8.99 -9.75
CA ALA A 40 10.47 8.61 -8.38
C ALA A 40 11.67 8.82 -7.47
N LYS A 41 11.43 8.88 -6.18
CA LYS A 41 12.45 9.10 -5.17
C LYS A 41 12.08 8.49 -3.84
N GLY A 42 13.10 8.31 -3.00
CA GLY A 42 12.89 7.78 -1.65
C GLY A 42 14.17 7.86 -0.82
N TRP A 43 14.04 7.44 0.42
CA TRP A 43 15.14 7.41 1.39
C TRP A 43 15.42 5.97 1.82
N LEU A 44 16.64 5.48 1.51
CA LEU A 44 17.16 4.24 2.08
C LEU A 44 17.85 4.56 3.40
N LEU A 45 17.38 3.96 4.46
CA LEU A 45 17.89 4.15 5.82
C LEU A 45 18.40 2.81 6.36
N PHE A 46 19.56 2.86 7.02
CA PHE A 46 20.15 1.69 7.66
C PHE A 46 20.13 1.82 9.17
N PRO A 47 20.03 0.70 9.92
CA PRO A 47 20.25 0.72 11.36
C PRO A 47 21.66 1.21 11.70
N GLU A 48 21.85 1.77 12.89
CA GLU A 48 23.16 2.32 13.34
C GLU A 48 24.30 1.30 13.20
N LYS A 49 24.00 0.04 13.50
CA LYS A 49 24.98 -1.07 13.43
C LYS A 49 24.31 -2.29 12.82
N PHE A 50 25.00 -2.93 11.91
CA PHE A 50 24.56 -4.20 11.33
C PHE A 50 25.75 -5.04 10.89
N SER A 51 25.51 -6.32 10.68
CA SER A 51 26.47 -7.27 10.11
C SER A 51 25.77 -8.17 9.11
N GLY A 52 26.43 -8.48 8.00
CA GLY A 52 25.83 -9.27 6.93
C GLY A 52 24.83 -8.47 6.10
N LYS A 53 23.89 -9.16 5.45
CA LYS A 53 22.82 -8.54 4.69
C LYS A 53 21.63 -8.23 5.59
N LEU A 54 21.01 -7.10 5.33
CA LEU A 54 19.82 -6.61 6.04
C LEU A 54 18.53 -7.09 5.38
N SER A 55 17.55 -7.45 6.18
CA SER A 55 16.15 -7.42 5.76
C SER A 55 15.72 -5.96 5.60
N CYS A 56 14.82 -5.67 4.65
CA CYS A 56 14.39 -4.30 4.35
C CYS A 56 12.87 -4.19 4.34
N MET A 57 12.33 -3.07 4.84
CA MET A 57 10.92 -2.72 4.71
C MET A 57 10.76 -1.53 3.77
N VAL A 58 10.05 -1.74 2.67
CA VAL A 58 9.58 -0.66 1.80
C VAL A 58 8.31 -0.09 2.43
N CYS A 59 8.36 1.18 2.79
CA CYS A 59 7.24 1.88 3.45
C CYS A 59 6.54 2.81 2.48
N VAL A 60 5.19 2.79 2.46
CA VAL A 60 4.34 3.56 1.55
C VAL A 60 3.34 4.39 2.35
N HIS A 61 3.31 5.70 2.10
CA HIS A 61 2.52 6.68 2.85
C HIS A 61 0.99 6.58 2.64
N HIS A 62 0.21 7.23 3.51
CA HIS A 62 -1.24 7.38 3.34
C HIS A 62 -1.61 8.56 2.42
N SER A 63 -2.92 8.79 2.20
CA SER A 63 -3.43 9.87 1.33
C SER A 63 -3.03 11.29 1.76
N GLY A 64 -2.72 11.51 3.02
CA GLY A 64 -2.17 12.77 3.55
C GLY A 64 -0.64 12.82 3.58
N GLY A 65 0.07 11.91 2.92
CA GLY A 65 1.53 11.85 2.90
C GLY A 65 2.14 11.14 4.12
N TRP A 66 3.32 11.57 4.54
CA TRP A 66 4.03 11.02 5.68
C TRP A 66 3.65 11.73 6.97
N GLY A 67 3.28 10.98 7.99
CA GLY A 67 2.92 11.49 9.31
C GLY A 67 3.76 10.93 10.45
N GLY A 68 3.52 11.42 11.67
CA GLY A 68 4.29 11.06 12.85
C GLY A 68 4.24 9.57 13.21
N ALA A 69 3.12 8.88 12.97
CA ALA A 69 2.99 7.45 13.25
C ALA A 69 3.90 6.63 12.33
N GLN A 70 3.93 6.96 11.03
CA GLN A 70 4.76 6.30 10.03
C GLN A 70 6.24 6.51 10.29
N TYR A 71 6.66 7.76 10.59
CA TYR A 71 8.06 8.03 10.97
C TYR A 71 8.47 7.25 12.22
N GLN A 72 7.60 7.15 13.23
CA GLN A 72 7.90 6.35 14.41
C GLN A 72 8.01 4.86 14.10
N MET A 73 7.17 4.32 13.21
CA MET A 73 7.30 2.92 12.79
C MET A 73 8.64 2.68 12.08
N MET A 74 9.03 3.57 11.18
CA MET A 74 10.32 3.48 10.48
C MET A 74 11.51 3.52 11.44
N ILE A 75 11.50 4.44 12.42
CA ILE A 75 12.54 4.49 13.48
C ILE A 75 12.59 3.17 14.24
N GLN A 76 11.46 2.60 14.62
CA GLN A 76 11.40 1.35 15.36
C GLN A 76 11.87 0.15 14.54
N LEU A 77 11.63 0.14 13.23
CA LEU A 77 12.20 -0.85 12.33
C LEU A 77 13.73 -0.76 12.28
N LEU A 78 14.28 0.43 12.18
CA LEU A 78 15.73 0.67 12.24
C LEU A 78 16.33 0.22 13.59
N GLU A 79 15.68 0.56 14.71
CA GLU A 79 16.08 0.11 16.05
C GLU A 79 16.03 -1.41 16.21
N ALA A 80 15.10 -2.08 15.52
CA ALA A 80 14.99 -3.54 15.48
C ALA A 80 15.97 -4.21 14.50
N GLY A 81 16.78 -3.43 13.77
CA GLY A 81 17.84 -3.94 12.88
C GLY A 81 17.43 -4.13 11.43
N TYR A 82 16.24 -3.67 11.01
CA TYR A 82 15.81 -3.69 9.61
C TYR A 82 16.28 -2.45 8.88
N ALA A 83 16.65 -2.57 7.61
CA ALA A 83 16.72 -1.42 6.72
C ALA A 83 15.30 -0.94 6.37
N VAL A 84 15.17 0.33 6.04
CA VAL A 84 13.89 0.95 5.66
C VAL A 84 14.09 1.71 4.35
N PHE A 85 13.16 1.53 3.41
CA PHE A 85 13.05 2.38 2.23
C PHE A 85 11.73 3.14 2.28
N GLN A 86 11.81 4.45 2.50
CA GLN A 86 10.68 5.36 2.47
C GLN A 86 10.42 5.78 1.02
N VAL A 87 9.25 5.46 0.47
CA VAL A 87 8.86 5.85 -0.90
C VAL A 87 8.18 7.22 -0.88
N ASP A 88 8.69 8.20 -1.61
CA ASP A 88 8.15 9.57 -1.64
C ASP A 88 7.34 9.84 -2.92
N SER A 89 6.19 9.17 -3.06
CA SER A 89 5.35 9.26 -4.27
C SER A 89 4.71 10.63 -4.47
N PHE A 90 4.35 11.34 -3.40
CA PHE A 90 3.78 12.69 -3.51
C PHE A 90 4.83 13.71 -3.92
N ASP A 91 5.96 13.75 -3.24
CA ASP A 91 7.03 14.70 -3.56
C ASP A 91 7.55 14.49 -5.00
N ALA A 92 7.59 13.23 -5.46
CA ALA A 92 7.93 12.89 -6.84
C ALA A 92 6.94 13.48 -7.87
N ARG A 93 5.68 13.75 -7.47
CA ARG A 93 4.61 14.30 -8.32
C ARG A 93 4.25 15.75 -8.00
N GLY A 94 5.05 16.42 -7.16
CA GLY A 94 4.84 17.82 -6.76
C GLY A 94 3.60 18.04 -5.88
N GLY A 95 3.10 16.98 -5.23
CA GLY A 95 1.95 17.00 -4.32
C GLY A 95 2.33 16.72 -2.87
N THR A 96 1.38 16.92 -1.97
CA THR A 96 1.53 16.64 -0.54
C THR A 96 0.40 15.79 0.04
N SER A 97 -0.74 15.75 -0.65
CA SER A 97 -1.96 15.06 -0.24
C SER A 97 -2.81 14.73 -1.46
N THR A 98 -3.59 13.66 -1.37
CA THR A 98 -4.70 13.31 -2.26
C THR A 98 -5.98 13.05 -1.47
N ALA A 99 -6.01 13.39 -0.17
CA ALA A 99 -7.13 13.09 0.72
C ALA A 99 -8.43 13.82 0.30
N GLU A 100 -8.29 15.00 -0.26
CA GLU A 100 -9.39 15.88 -0.66
C GLU A 100 -9.85 15.63 -2.11
N ASP A 101 -9.06 14.95 -2.95
CA ASP A 101 -9.43 14.68 -4.35
C ASP A 101 -9.50 13.20 -4.69
N GLN A 102 -8.66 12.34 -4.07
CA GLN A 102 -8.50 10.92 -4.34
C GLN A 102 -8.23 10.60 -5.84
N LEU A 103 -7.74 11.60 -6.59
CA LEU A 103 -7.52 11.55 -8.04
C LEU A 103 -6.07 11.79 -8.43
N SER A 104 -5.37 12.71 -7.75
CA SER A 104 -4.04 13.19 -8.15
C SER A 104 -2.94 12.14 -8.00
N VAL A 105 -3.03 11.30 -6.96
CA VAL A 105 -2.12 10.18 -6.73
C VAL A 105 -2.90 8.96 -6.28
N THR A 106 -2.74 7.86 -7.00
CA THR A 106 -3.50 6.62 -6.80
C THR A 106 -2.63 5.50 -6.22
N TYR A 107 -3.26 4.45 -5.71
CA TYR A 107 -2.53 3.27 -5.24
C TYR A 107 -1.81 2.52 -6.37
N ALA A 108 -2.27 2.61 -7.62
CA ALA A 108 -1.56 2.07 -8.76
C ALA A 108 -0.20 2.77 -8.97
N MET A 109 -0.16 4.10 -8.81
CA MET A 109 1.07 4.90 -8.86
C MET A 109 2.01 4.55 -7.70
N LEU A 110 1.49 4.47 -6.46
CA LEU A 110 2.27 4.07 -5.28
C LEU A 110 2.85 2.66 -5.44
N MET A 111 2.07 1.76 -6.00
CA MET A 111 2.49 0.38 -6.25
C MET A 111 3.60 0.31 -7.29
N ALA A 112 3.50 1.08 -8.38
CA ALA A 112 4.56 1.18 -9.38
C ALA A 112 5.88 1.67 -8.76
N ASP A 113 5.81 2.75 -7.96
CA ASP A 113 6.99 3.28 -7.25
C ASP A 113 7.60 2.26 -6.28
N ALA A 114 6.76 1.54 -5.53
CA ALA A 114 7.22 0.53 -4.58
C ALA A 114 7.85 -0.68 -5.27
N TYR A 115 7.34 -1.12 -6.41
CA TYR A 115 7.94 -2.22 -7.18
C TYR A 115 9.26 -1.82 -7.83
N GLU A 116 9.38 -0.59 -8.33
CA GLU A 116 10.68 -0.10 -8.83
C GLU A 116 11.70 0.01 -7.68
N ALA A 117 11.26 0.45 -6.49
CA ALA A 117 12.10 0.41 -5.29
C ALA A 117 12.54 -1.03 -4.95
N LEU A 118 11.63 -2.01 -4.96
CA LEU A 118 11.95 -3.43 -4.76
C LEU A 118 13.04 -3.91 -5.74
N LYS A 119 12.90 -3.60 -7.02
CA LYS A 119 13.86 -4.02 -8.06
C LYS A 119 15.25 -3.42 -7.85
N ILE A 120 15.35 -2.14 -7.49
CA ILE A 120 16.66 -1.52 -7.22
C ILE A 120 17.26 -2.06 -5.92
N LEU A 121 16.47 -2.19 -4.85
CA LEU A 121 16.92 -2.71 -3.55
C LEU A 121 17.36 -4.18 -3.63
N SER A 122 16.74 -4.99 -4.48
CA SER A 122 17.14 -6.38 -4.71
C SER A 122 18.57 -6.53 -5.24
N ARG A 123 19.13 -5.46 -5.81
CA ARG A 123 20.52 -5.42 -6.29
C ARG A 123 21.49 -4.77 -5.31
N HIS A 124 21.00 -4.27 -4.16
CA HIS A 124 21.85 -3.62 -3.17
C HIS A 124 22.72 -4.66 -2.45
N PRO A 125 24.07 -4.45 -2.34
CA PRO A 125 24.98 -5.44 -1.78
C PRO A 125 24.71 -5.78 -0.30
N ASP A 126 24.16 -4.83 0.46
CA ASP A 126 23.88 -5.00 1.88
C ASP A 126 22.44 -5.39 2.20
N ILE A 127 21.57 -5.57 1.20
CA ILE A 127 20.19 -6.00 1.39
C ILE A 127 20.03 -7.46 0.94
N ASP A 128 19.34 -8.26 1.75
CA ASP A 128 18.91 -9.59 1.35
C ASP A 128 17.69 -9.48 0.43
N ASN A 129 17.88 -9.77 -0.85
CA ASN A 129 16.83 -9.68 -1.87
C ASN A 129 15.64 -10.62 -1.68
N LYS A 130 15.77 -11.61 -0.78
CA LYS A 130 14.68 -12.52 -0.39
C LYS A 130 13.92 -12.03 0.84
N LYS A 131 14.40 -10.96 1.47
CA LYS A 131 13.89 -10.42 2.73
C LYS A 131 13.54 -8.94 2.62
N ILE A 132 12.82 -8.58 1.56
CA ILE A 132 12.29 -7.23 1.35
C ILE A 132 10.77 -7.31 1.51
N GLY A 133 10.24 -6.74 2.60
CA GLY A 133 8.81 -6.63 2.85
C GLY A 133 8.26 -5.28 2.41
N ILE A 134 6.94 -5.15 2.36
CA ILE A 134 6.25 -3.88 2.14
C ILE A 134 5.30 -3.59 3.30
N CYS A 135 5.25 -2.32 3.72
CA CYS A 135 4.34 -1.82 4.75
C CYS A 135 3.67 -0.54 4.25
N GLY A 136 2.34 -0.48 4.36
CA GLY A 136 1.60 0.70 3.91
C GLY A 136 0.45 1.07 4.84
N TRP A 137 0.03 2.34 4.77
CA TRP A 137 -1.06 2.91 5.56
C TRP A 137 -2.14 3.47 4.65
N SER A 138 -3.42 3.13 4.90
CA SER A 138 -4.56 3.65 4.13
C SER A 138 -4.39 3.45 2.63
N LEU A 139 -4.22 4.52 1.85
CA LEU A 139 -3.86 4.47 0.42
C LEU A 139 -2.63 3.59 0.16
N GLY A 140 -1.55 3.79 0.92
CA GLY A 140 -0.36 2.92 0.87
C GLY A 140 -0.63 1.51 1.37
N GLY A 141 -1.56 1.35 2.30
CA GLY A 141 -2.05 0.04 2.76
C GLY A 141 -2.73 -0.74 1.63
N ALA A 142 -3.54 -0.05 0.81
CA ALA A 142 -4.13 -0.64 -0.39
C ALA A 142 -3.05 -1.02 -1.42
N ALA A 143 -2.08 -0.12 -1.66
CA ALA A 143 -0.95 -0.42 -2.55
C ALA A 143 -0.15 -1.64 -2.08
N SER A 144 0.11 -1.75 -0.77
CA SER A 144 0.79 -2.90 -0.16
C SER A 144 -0.04 -4.18 -0.27
N LEU A 145 -1.35 -4.14 0.02
CA LEU A 145 -2.25 -5.28 -0.08
C LEU A 145 -2.30 -5.85 -1.50
N TYR A 146 -2.64 -5.00 -2.48
CA TYR A 146 -2.78 -5.44 -3.86
C TYR A 146 -1.45 -5.73 -4.57
N SER A 147 -0.31 -5.30 -4.02
CA SER A 147 1.00 -5.72 -4.52
C SER A 147 1.26 -7.24 -4.35
N ALA A 148 0.45 -7.92 -3.52
CA ALA A 148 0.45 -9.38 -3.43
C ALA A 148 -0.37 -10.07 -4.53
N TRP A 149 -1.24 -9.34 -5.24
CA TRP A 149 -2.05 -9.92 -6.31
C TRP A 149 -1.22 -10.14 -7.57
N LEU A 150 -1.07 -11.42 -7.98
CA LEU A 150 -0.11 -11.83 -9.01
C LEU A 150 -0.33 -11.18 -10.38
N PRO A 151 -1.57 -10.96 -10.89
CA PRO A 151 -1.73 -10.26 -12.16
C PRO A 151 -1.09 -8.86 -12.21
N LEU A 152 -1.09 -8.11 -11.11
CA LEU A 152 -0.36 -6.83 -11.00
C LEU A 152 1.14 -7.04 -10.80
N ALA A 153 1.51 -7.93 -9.87
CA ALA A 153 2.89 -8.21 -9.52
C ALA A 153 3.73 -8.71 -10.70
N GLU A 154 3.15 -9.55 -11.56
CA GLU A 154 3.81 -10.09 -12.76
C GLU A 154 4.06 -9.02 -13.83
N LYS A 155 3.17 -8.03 -13.94
CA LYS A 155 3.35 -6.89 -14.85
C LYS A 155 4.39 -5.89 -14.33
N LEU A 156 4.33 -5.59 -13.03
CA LEU A 156 5.24 -4.62 -12.39
C LEU A 156 6.67 -5.17 -12.26
N ALA A 157 6.82 -6.48 -12.01
CA ALA A 157 8.11 -7.14 -11.87
C ALA A 157 8.15 -8.47 -12.65
N PRO A 158 8.30 -8.40 -13.99
CA PRO A 158 8.27 -9.58 -14.87
C PRO A 158 9.47 -10.53 -14.66
N ASN A 159 10.55 -10.08 -14.03
CA ASN A 159 11.71 -10.90 -13.69
C ASN A 159 11.49 -11.75 -12.41
N GLY A 160 10.34 -11.58 -11.74
CA GLY A 160 9.95 -12.42 -10.61
C GLY A 160 10.28 -11.84 -9.23
N GLU A 161 10.69 -10.57 -9.12
CA GLU A 161 10.85 -9.93 -7.81
C GLU A 161 9.50 -9.84 -7.10
N ARG A 162 9.46 -10.24 -5.83
CA ARG A 162 8.25 -10.22 -4.98
C ARG A 162 8.62 -9.73 -3.58
N PHE A 163 7.68 -9.03 -2.95
CA PHE A 163 7.82 -8.70 -1.54
C PHE A 163 7.71 -9.98 -0.70
N ALA A 164 8.54 -10.11 0.32
CA ALA A 164 8.56 -11.26 1.21
C ALA A 164 7.38 -11.28 2.22
N LEU A 165 6.77 -10.12 2.46
CA LEU A 165 5.55 -9.96 3.27
C LEU A 165 4.83 -8.66 2.90
N HIS A 166 3.53 -8.60 3.24
CA HIS A 166 2.68 -7.42 3.06
C HIS A 166 2.00 -7.07 4.39
N LEU A 167 2.37 -5.92 4.96
CA LEU A 167 1.80 -5.41 6.21
C LEU A 167 0.96 -4.16 5.92
N ASN A 168 -0.35 -4.24 6.18
CA ASN A 168 -1.30 -3.25 5.74
C ASN A 168 -2.06 -2.66 6.93
N TYR A 169 -1.88 -1.38 7.19
CA TYR A 169 -2.65 -0.64 8.18
C TYR A 169 -3.88 -0.04 7.51
N TYR A 170 -5.06 -0.41 7.98
CA TYR A 170 -6.37 0.09 7.52
C TYR A 170 -6.44 0.30 6.00
N PRO A 171 -6.16 -0.76 5.19
CA PRO A 171 -6.14 -0.65 3.73
C PRO A 171 -7.55 -0.41 3.17
N LEU A 172 -7.66 0.42 2.12
CA LEU A 172 -8.87 0.47 1.32
C LEU A 172 -8.91 -0.74 0.37
N ALA A 173 -9.64 -1.79 0.74
CA ALA A 173 -9.75 -3.03 -0.03
C ALA A 173 -11.03 -3.02 -0.89
N ILE A 174 -11.17 -2.05 -1.78
CA ILE A 174 -12.40 -1.84 -2.56
C ILE A 174 -12.52 -2.73 -3.80
N TYR A 175 -11.45 -3.38 -4.25
CA TYR A 175 -11.46 -4.21 -5.44
C TYR A 175 -11.59 -5.69 -5.13
N TRP A 176 -12.45 -6.38 -5.88
CA TRP A 176 -12.54 -7.83 -5.91
C TRP A 176 -12.13 -8.36 -7.29
N PRO A 177 -10.96 -8.98 -7.42
CA PRO A 177 -10.52 -9.54 -8.68
C PRO A 177 -11.21 -10.87 -8.98
N ASP A 178 -11.59 -11.09 -10.24
CA ASP A 178 -12.15 -12.37 -10.71
C ASP A 178 -11.06 -13.45 -10.80
N GLU A 179 -9.83 -13.04 -11.05
CA GLU A 179 -8.66 -13.92 -11.01
C GLU A 179 -8.01 -13.88 -9.64
N MET A 180 -8.45 -14.73 -8.71
CA MET A 180 -7.96 -14.79 -7.33
C MET A 180 -6.61 -15.54 -7.23
N ARG A 181 -5.57 -15.00 -7.90
CA ARG A 181 -4.18 -15.48 -7.84
C ARG A 181 -3.34 -14.55 -7.00
N TRP A 182 -2.89 -15.00 -5.84
CA TRP A 182 -2.10 -14.22 -4.89
C TRP A 182 -0.70 -14.82 -4.71
N SER A 183 0.26 -14.01 -4.29
CA SER A 183 1.61 -14.48 -3.98
C SER A 183 1.58 -15.39 -2.75
N ASP A 184 2.59 -16.26 -2.63
CA ASP A 184 2.77 -17.11 -1.43
C ASP A 184 3.28 -16.31 -0.21
N SER A 185 3.55 -15.02 -0.38
CA SER A 185 4.03 -14.15 0.69
C SER A 185 2.92 -13.82 1.68
N PRO A 186 3.17 -13.93 2.99
CA PRO A 186 2.16 -13.65 4.01
C PRO A 186 1.65 -12.21 3.96
N ILE A 187 0.34 -12.05 4.16
CA ILE A 187 -0.38 -10.78 4.18
C ILE A 187 -1.04 -10.60 5.54
N LEU A 188 -0.78 -9.47 6.20
CA LEU A 188 -1.47 -9.08 7.44
C LEU A 188 -2.15 -7.73 7.28
N ASN A 189 -3.49 -7.72 7.49
CA ASN A 189 -4.31 -6.52 7.54
C ASN A 189 -4.63 -6.13 8.99
N LEU A 190 -4.24 -4.94 9.42
CA LEU A 190 -4.56 -4.37 10.72
C LEU A 190 -5.74 -3.41 10.54
N LEU A 191 -6.91 -3.75 11.10
CA LEU A 191 -8.19 -3.13 10.79
C LEU A 191 -8.78 -2.41 12.00
N GLY A 192 -9.40 -1.25 11.80
CA GLY A 192 -10.14 -0.51 12.82
C GLY A 192 -11.64 -0.79 12.74
N GLY A 193 -12.26 -1.24 13.86
CA GLY A 193 -13.68 -1.57 13.88
C GLY A 193 -14.60 -0.35 13.82
N LYS A 194 -14.08 0.85 14.11
CA LYS A 194 -14.79 2.14 13.99
C LYS A 194 -14.23 3.03 12.90
N ASP A 195 -13.55 2.42 11.93
CA ASP A 195 -12.99 3.11 10.76
C ASP A 195 -14.11 3.41 9.76
N ASP A 196 -14.46 4.69 9.63
CA ASP A 196 -15.43 5.20 8.68
C ASP A 196 -14.76 5.83 7.44
N TYR A 197 -13.43 5.80 7.37
CA TYR A 197 -12.64 6.24 6.21
C TYR A 197 -12.39 5.10 5.22
N THR A 198 -11.95 3.95 5.71
CA THR A 198 -11.73 2.72 4.94
C THR A 198 -12.49 1.57 5.59
N PRO A 199 -13.69 1.23 5.12
CA PRO A 199 -14.52 0.21 5.76
C PRO A 199 -13.80 -1.12 5.92
N TYR A 200 -13.63 -1.58 7.17
CA TYR A 200 -12.90 -2.82 7.47
C TYR A 200 -13.58 -4.06 6.91
N SER A 201 -14.91 -4.03 6.72
CA SER A 201 -15.70 -5.14 6.22
C SER A 201 -15.25 -5.62 4.84
N LEU A 202 -14.82 -4.69 3.96
CA LEU A 202 -14.30 -5.05 2.64
C LEU A 202 -12.93 -5.75 2.76
N ALA A 203 -12.03 -5.22 3.58
CA ALA A 203 -10.73 -5.86 3.81
C ALA A 203 -10.86 -7.24 4.48
N GLN A 204 -11.82 -7.40 5.38
CA GLN A 204 -12.14 -8.69 5.99
C GLN A 204 -12.64 -9.69 4.94
N LYS A 205 -13.66 -9.31 4.15
CA LYS A 205 -14.21 -10.18 3.09
C LYS A 205 -13.14 -10.56 2.06
N LEU A 206 -12.30 -9.61 1.63
CA LEU A 206 -11.21 -9.90 0.70
C LEU A 206 -10.19 -10.86 1.32
N THR A 207 -9.83 -10.67 2.60
CA THR A 207 -8.93 -11.60 3.33
C THR A 207 -9.49 -13.02 3.33
N GLU A 208 -10.77 -13.18 3.60
CA GLU A 208 -11.46 -14.49 3.56
C GLU A 208 -11.40 -15.09 2.16
N GLY A 209 -11.70 -14.30 1.12
CA GLY A 209 -11.62 -14.75 -0.27
C GLY A 209 -10.20 -15.17 -0.70
N VAL A 210 -9.16 -14.47 -0.23
CA VAL A 210 -7.76 -14.87 -0.47
C VAL A 210 -7.43 -16.19 0.22
N LYS A 211 -7.91 -16.40 1.45
CA LYS A 211 -7.72 -17.68 2.18
C LYS A 211 -8.44 -18.84 1.51
N ASP A 212 -9.65 -18.61 0.99
CA ASP A 212 -10.44 -19.65 0.33
C ASP A 212 -9.76 -20.22 -0.92
N VAL A 213 -8.88 -19.45 -1.55
CA VAL A 213 -8.05 -19.91 -2.67
C VAL A 213 -6.65 -20.37 -2.24
N GLY A 214 -6.39 -20.48 -0.93
CA GLY A 214 -5.14 -20.98 -0.37
C GLY A 214 -4.05 -19.95 -0.13
N GLY A 215 -4.35 -18.65 -0.25
CA GLY A 215 -3.39 -17.58 0.05
C GLY A 215 -3.15 -17.39 1.54
N ASP A 216 -1.94 -17.03 1.92
CA ASP A 216 -1.58 -16.72 3.32
C ASP A 216 -1.95 -15.28 3.66
N CYS A 217 -3.23 -15.06 3.97
CA CYS A 217 -3.77 -13.75 4.30
C CYS A 217 -4.50 -13.79 5.65
N SER A 218 -4.28 -12.79 6.49
CA SER A 218 -4.89 -12.67 7.81
C SER A 218 -5.23 -11.23 8.14
N TYR A 219 -6.11 -11.04 9.13
CA TYR A 219 -6.38 -9.73 9.69
C TYR A 219 -6.44 -9.76 11.22
N ILE A 220 -6.21 -8.60 11.83
CA ILE A 220 -6.47 -8.32 13.24
C ILE A 220 -7.41 -7.13 13.29
N LEU A 221 -8.59 -7.31 13.91
CA LEU A 221 -9.57 -6.26 14.12
C LEU A 221 -9.41 -5.63 15.50
N TYR A 222 -9.21 -4.33 15.53
CA TYR A 222 -9.21 -3.52 16.74
C TYR A 222 -10.59 -2.82 16.83
N GLU A 223 -11.51 -3.41 17.57
CA GLU A 223 -12.93 -3.01 17.64
C GLU A 223 -13.15 -1.50 17.85
N GLU A 224 -12.34 -0.88 18.71
CA GLU A 224 -12.44 0.55 19.03
C GLU A 224 -11.53 1.43 18.13
N GLY A 225 -10.84 0.84 17.16
CA GLY A 225 -9.91 1.55 16.27
C GLY A 225 -10.64 2.42 15.26
N LEU A 226 -10.27 3.71 15.21
CA LEU A 226 -10.62 4.63 14.12
C LEU A 226 -9.58 4.53 13.01
N HIS A 227 -9.81 5.20 11.88
CA HIS A 227 -8.75 5.40 10.88
C HIS A 227 -7.55 6.11 11.53
N GLY A 228 -6.33 5.59 11.33
CA GLY A 228 -5.14 6.12 11.99
C GLY A 228 -5.01 5.75 13.47
N PHE A 229 -5.57 4.62 13.92
CA PHE A 229 -5.52 4.13 15.30
C PHE A 229 -4.09 3.97 15.85
N ASP A 230 -3.10 3.84 14.99
CA ASP A 230 -1.67 3.74 15.32
C ASP A 230 -1.01 5.10 15.58
N SER A 231 -1.72 6.21 15.38
CA SER A 231 -1.24 7.57 15.67
C SER A 231 -1.39 7.92 17.15
N VAL A 232 -0.90 9.11 17.52
CA VAL A 232 -1.09 9.73 18.84
C VAL A 232 -2.07 10.90 18.78
N MET A 233 -2.62 11.18 17.61
CA MET A 233 -3.53 12.30 17.39
C MET A 233 -4.86 12.06 18.10
N PRO A 234 -5.48 13.09 18.70
CA PRO A 234 -6.81 12.96 19.25
C PRO A 234 -7.83 12.66 18.14
N LYS A 235 -8.98 12.11 18.54
CA LYS A 235 -10.08 11.91 17.60
C LYS A 235 -10.46 13.25 16.95
N THR A 236 -10.34 13.31 15.62
CA THR A 236 -10.53 14.50 14.81
C THR A 236 -11.43 14.18 13.62
N PHE A 237 -12.36 15.06 13.31
CA PHE A 237 -13.18 14.95 12.10
C PHE A 237 -12.53 15.76 10.96
N TRP A 238 -12.37 15.13 9.81
CA TRP A 238 -11.81 15.75 8.59
C TRP A 238 -12.93 15.93 7.57
N PRO A 239 -13.54 17.14 7.49
CA PRO A 239 -14.77 17.33 6.74
C PRO A 239 -14.60 17.25 5.22
N ASP A 240 -13.40 17.53 4.71
CA ASP A 240 -13.13 17.62 3.27
C ASP A 240 -12.56 16.32 2.68
N SER A 241 -12.37 15.29 3.51
CA SER A 241 -11.87 13.99 3.02
C SER A 241 -12.92 13.29 2.19
N ILE A 242 -12.54 12.83 1.00
CA ILE A 242 -13.38 11.96 0.17
C ILE A 242 -13.20 10.51 0.63
N VAL A 243 -14.30 9.87 0.96
CA VAL A 243 -14.33 8.49 1.47
C VAL A 243 -15.35 7.65 0.71
N PRO A 244 -15.10 6.34 0.51
CA PRO A 244 -16.09 5.46 -0.06
C PRO A 244 -17.25 5.24 0.93
N ASN A 245 -18.48 5.48 0.48
CA ASN A 245 -19.69 5.19 1.23
C ASN A 245 -20.40 3.96 0.64
N THR A 246 -19.69 2.84 0.66
CA THR A 246 -20.17 1.58 0.10
C THR A 246 -19.59 0.39 0.85
N GLU A 247 -20.34 -0.71 0.88
CA GLU A 247 -19.88 -2.04 1.30
C GLU A 247 -19.77 -3.01 0.11
N LYS A 248 -19.87 -2.50 -1.11
CA LYS A 248 -19.72 -3.27 -2.35
C LYS A 248 -18.30 -3.15 -2.90
N PHE A 249 -17.88 -4.20 -3.59
CA PHE A 249 -16.63 -4.21 -4.31
C PHE A 249 -16.79 -3.69 -5.74
N ALA A 250 -15.82 -2.95 -6.23
CA ALA A 250 -15.56 -2.85 -7.65
C ALA A 250 -14.94 -4.17 -8.12
N ARG A 251 -15.47 -4.75 -9.20
CA ARG A 251 -14.98 -5.99 -9.77
C ARG A 251 -13.87 -5.70 -10.77
N ILE A 252 -12.83 -6.53 -10.76
CA ILE A 252 -11.78 -6.51 -11.79
C ILE A 252 -11.86 -7.86 -12.51
N ASP A 253 -12.19 -7.83 -13.78
CA ASP A 253 -12.23 -9.04 -14.60
C ASP A 253 -10.81 -9.53 -14.97
N LYS A 254 -10.73 -10.67 -15.67
CA LYS A 254 -9.44 -11.27 -16.08
C LYS A 254 -8.68 -10.43 -17.11
N GLU A 255 -9.39 -9.61 -17.85
CA GLU A 255 -8.87 -8.67 -18.82
C GLU A 255 -8.41 -7.36 -18.16
N GLY A 256 -8.70 -7.17 -16.88
CA GLY A 256 -8.34 -5.99 -16.08
C GLY A 256 -9.35 -4.85 -16.19
N ASP A 257 -10.54 -5.09 -16.75
CA ASP A 257 -11.60 -4.08 -16.76
C ASP A 257 -12.26 -3.98 -15.38
N ILE A 258 -12.37 -2.76 -14.89
CA ILE A 258 -12.93 -2.44 -13.58
C ILE A 258 -14.38 -2.00 -13.76
N THR A 259 -15.29 -2.63 -13.02
CA THR A 259 -16.71 -2.28 -13.01
C THR A 259 -17.24 -2.19 -11.59
N TYR A 260 -18.21 -1.31 -11.37
CA TYR A 260 -18.91 -1.16 -10.11
C TYR A 260 -20.42 -1.18 -10.33
N GLU A 261 -21.11 -2.04 -9.59
CA GLU A 261 -22.58 -2.09 -9.59
C GLU A 261 -23.13 -1.24 -8.44
N THR A 262 -23.82 -0.16 -8.79
CA THR A 262 -24.50 0.75 -7.86
C THR A 262 -25.67 0.06 -7.14
N ASP A 263 -26.27 0.73 -6.15
CA ASP A 263 -27.40 0.14 -5.41
C ASP A 263 -28.68 0.02 -6.23
N ASP A 264 -28.84 0.85 -7.26
CA ASP A 264 -29.95 0.80 -8.22
C ASP A 264 -29.67 -0.11 -9.41
N GLY A 265 -28.53 -0.81 -9.44
CA GLY A 265 -28.16 -1.80 -10.45
C GLY A 265 -27.52 -1.21 -11.72
N GLU A 266 -27.14 0.06 -11.71
CA GLU A 266 -26.33 0.66 -12.79
C GLU A 266 -24.90 0.10 -12.73
N ILE A 267 -24.32 -0.29 -13.87
CA ILE A 267 -22.93 -0.74 -13.95
C ILE A 267 -22.07 0.41 -14.49
N LEU A 268 -21.16 0.88 -13.67
CA LEU A 268 -20.23 1.96 -13.98
C LEU A 268 -18.83 1.40 -14.27
N PRO A 269 -18.11 1.90 -15.30
CA PRO A 269 -16.70 1.60 -15.48
C PRO A 269 -15.85 2.29 -14.41
N GLY A 270 -14.63 1.78 -14.17
CA GLY A 270 -13.68 2.34 -13.21
C GLY A 270 -12.24 2.36 -13.71
N ASN A 271 -12.03 2.45 -15.04
CA ASN A 271 -10.73 2.26 -15.68
C ASN A 271 -9.91 3.56 -15.79
N THR A 272 -10.57 4.71 -15.79
CA THR A 272 -9.95 6.02 -16.06
C THR A 272 -10.20 7.01 -14.93
N MET A 273 -9.56 8.18 -15.01
CA MET A 273 -9.84 9.28 -14.08
C MET A 273 -11.28 9.77 -14.23
N GLU A 274 -11.76 9.87 -15.46
CA GLU A 274 -13.12 10.29 -15.79
C GLU A 274 -14.14 9.32 -15.20
N ASP A 275 -13.92 8.02 -15.33
CA ASP A 275 -14.77 6.99 -14.71
C ASP A 275 -14.79 7.14 -13.19
N ARG A 276 -13.62 7.38 -12.56
CA ARG A 276 -13.51 7.54 -11.11
C ARG A 276 -14.27 8.78 -10.62
N ILE A 277 -14.27 9.87 -11.37
CA ILE A 277 -15.06 11.07 -11.05
C ILE A 277 -16.54 10.72 -11.03
N VAL A 278 -17.05 10.06 -12.08
CA VAL A 278 -18.46 9.62 -12.15
C VAL A 278 -18.80 8.66 -11.00
N LEU A 279 -17.89 7.74 -10.68
CA LEU A 279 -18.07 6.81 -9.58
C LEU A 279 -18.16 7.54 -8.23
N PHE A 280 -17.30 8.53 -7.98
CA PHE A 280 -17.32 9.31 -6.73
C PHE A 280 -18.63 10.07 -6.55
N GLU A 281 -19.24 10.60 -7.61
CA GLU A 281 -20.55 11.24 -7.54
C GLU A 281 -21.65 10.29 -7.02
N LYS A 282 -21.46 8.99 -7.21
CA LYS A 282 -22.44 7.95 -6.82
C LYS A 282 -22.16 7.34 -5.44
N ILE A 283 -20.89 7.10 -5.10
CA ILE A 283 -20.53 6.29 -3.94
C ILE A 283 -19.68 7.01 -2.90
N ALA A 284 -19.21 8.23 -3.17
CA ALA A 284 -18.40 8.93 -2.19
C ALA A 284 -19.26 9.71 -1.18
N ALA A 285 -18.73 9.82 0.03
CA ALA A 285 -19.19 10.75 1.04
C ALA A 285 -18.06 11.70 1.42
N LEU A 286 -18.41 12.80 2.09
CA LEU A 286 -17.44 13.75 2.62
C LEU A 286 -17.33 13.60 4.14
N GLY A 287 -16.09 13.61 4.58
CA GLY A 287 -15.72 13.62 5.98
C GLY A 287 -15.62 12.24 6.61
N ALA A 288 -14.60 12.11 7.45
CA ALA A 288 -14.36 10.92 8.26
C ALA A 288 -13.73 11.27 9.60
N TRP A 289 -13.89 10.38 10.57
CA TRP A 289 -13.20 10.44 11.85
C TRP A 289 -11.87 9.71 11.78
N THR A 290 -10.83 10.37 12.21
CA THR A 290 -9.50 9.76 12.40
C THR A 290 -9.05 9.94 13.83
N GLY A 291 -8.09 9.17 14.28
CA GLY A 291 -7.47 9.39 15.57
C GLY A 291 -6.85 8.17 16.19
N GLY A 292 -5.82 8.42 16.98
CA GLY A 292 -5.06 7.40 17.67
C GLY A 292 -5.75 6.90 18.94
N ASN A 293 -5.37 5.69 19.30
CA ASN A 293 -5.70 5.08 20.56
C ASN A 293 -4.43 4.44 21.15
N TRP A 294 -3.99 4.88 22.33
CA TRP A 294 -2.72 4.45 22.91
C TRP A 294 -2.63 2.94 23.15
N ASP A 295 -3.73 2.29 23.54
CA ASP A 295 -3.74 0.85 23.80
C ASP A 295 -3.70 0.07 22.48
N ILE A 296 -4.54 0.47 21.53
CA ILE A 296 -4.54 -0.13 20.18
C ILE A 296 -3.19 0.09 19.50
N ARG A 297 -2.63 1.30 19.57
CA ARG A 297 -1.32 1.61 19.01
C ARG A 297 -0.22 0.67 19.53
N ARG A 298 -0.16 0.45 20.88
CA ARG A 298 0.81 -0.48 21.46
C ARG A 298 0.59 -1.91 21.00
N LYS A 299 -0.66 -2.34 20.94
CA LYS A 299 -1.04 -3.67 20.48
C LYS A 299 -0.73 -3.87 18.99
N ALA A 300 -1.14 -2.93 18.14
CA ALA A 300 -0.90 -2.99 16.71
C ALA A 300 0.61 -3.00 16.38
N LYS A 301 1.41 -2.20 17.11
CA LYS A 301 2.86 -2.27 17.01
C LYS A 301 3.39 -3.66 17.31
N LYS A 302 2.97 -4.25 18.45
CA LYS A 302 3.42 -5.59 18.84
C LYS A 302 3.03 -6.62 17.77
N ASP A 303 1.78 -6.61 17.32
CA ASP A 303 1.25 -7.53 16.34
C ASP A 303 2.01 -7.42 14.99
N ALA A 304 2.32 -6.18 14.56
CA ALA A 304 3.12 -5.90 13.38
C ALA A 304 4.55 -6.45 13.49
N PHE A 305 5.24 -6.20 14.61
CA PHE A 305 6.60 -6.69 14.82
C PHE A 305 6.65 -8.22 14.98
N ASP A 306 5.66 -8.81 15.65
CA ASP A 306 5.53 -10.28 15.74
C ASP A 306 5.33 -10.92 14.36
N PHE A 307 4.61 -10.24 13.44
CA PHE A 307 4.45 -10.68 12.07
C PHE A 307 5.74 -10.56 11.27
N ILE A 308 6.38 -9.39 11.29
CA ILE A 308 7.63 -9.13 10.56
C ILE A 308 8.73 -10.11 10.99
N ALA A 309 8.94 -10.31 12.29
CA ALA A 309 10.01 -11.13 12.84
C ALA A 309 9.87 -12.64 12.53
N LYS A 310 8.69 -13.11 12.10
CA LYS A 310 8.49 -14.51 11.67
C LYS A 310 9.00 -14.76 10.25
N ILE A 311 9.17 -13.69 9.44
CA ILE A 311 9.39 -13.79 8.01
C ILE A 311 10.75 -13.19 7.62
N LEU A 312 11.06 -11.99 8.15
CA LEU A 312 12.30 -11.27 7.88
C LEU A 312 13.35 -11.52 8.96
#